data_fb98b17925d62b6864032c8389f687c7
#
_entry.id   fb98b17925d62b6864032c8389f687c7
#
_cell.length_a   1.000
_cell.length_b   1.000
_cell.length_c   1.000
_cell.angle_alpha   90.00
_cell.angle_beta   90.00
_cell.angle_gamma   90.00
#
_symmetry.space_group_name_H-M   'P 1'
#
loop_
_entity.id
_entity.type
_entity.pdbx_description
1 polymer ?
#
loop_
_entity_poly.entity_id
_entity_poly.type
_entity_poly.pdbx_seq_one_letter_code
_entity_poly.pdbx_strand_id
1 'polypeptide(L)'
;PPVYNINKFSLGNKSVDLGLVSYNFRTTGCNQNCFVIESVIDEAASKAKIDPIDYRLMLLKNNQRHHSLLKNIANDSNWDENLESGYGKGVAINEFMVKNTSKGRDNFGEATSIVAMIAEIEISKKGRLVINKVDCKIDCGICVNPNQVISQAEGGIMMGISMLLNEEITFENGMVVQSNYDDYKIAKMKNTPEINISIVKSSLSPAGVAEAVVAPVM
;
A
#
# COMPACT_ATOMS: atom_id res chain seq x y z
N PRO A 1 3.38 -14.09 3.42
CA PRO A 1 4.60 -13.74 4.16
C PRO A 1 5.07 -12.35 3.73
N PRO A 2 5.78 -11.61 4.59
CA PRO A 2 6.35 -10.34 4.22
C PRO A 2 7.38 -10.49 3.09
N VAL A 3 7.58 -9.43 2.31
CA VAL A 3 8.59 -9.38 1.22
C VAL A 3 10.02 -9.34 1.77
N TYR A 4 10.16 -9.07 3.05
CA TYR A 4 11.42 -8.89 3.76
C TYR A 4 12.10 -10.22 4.11
N ASN A 5 13.43 -10.23 4.05
CA ASN A 5 14.23 -11.38 4.43
C ASN A 5 14.37 -11.46 5.96
N ILE A 6 13.46 -12.17 6.61
CA ILE A 6 13.40 -12.36 8.05
C ILE A 6 13.81 -13.80 8.36
N ASN A 7 14.90 -13.97 9.15
CA ASN A 7 15.49 -15.28 9.43
C ASN A 7 14.57 -16.25 10.16
N LYS A 8 13.69 -15.75 11.03
CA LYS A 8 12.73 -16.55 11.79
C LYS A 8 11.36 -15.92 11.65
N PHE A 9 10.47 -16.60 10.97
CA PHE A 9 9.10 -16.16 10.74
C PHE A 9 8.11 -17.26 11.10
N SER A 10 7.09 -16.93 11.87
CA SER A 10 5.99 -17.83 12.21
C SER A 10 4.67 -17.14 11.90
N LEU A 11 3.82 -17.80 11.15
CA LEU A 11 2.50 -17.31 10.79
C LEU A 11 1.44 -18.27 11.34
N GLY A 12 0.56 -17.76 12.19
CA GLY A 12 -0.64 -18.46 12.64
C GLY A 12 -1.88 -17.87 12.00
N ASN A 13 -2.83 -18.69 11.62
CA ASN A 13 -4.15 -18.25 11.13
C ASN A 13 -5.25 -18.90 12.00
N LYS A 14 -6.21 -18.10 12.44
CA LYS A 14 -7.41 -18.56 13.13
C LYS A 14 -8.62 -17.89 12.50
N SER A 15 -9.50 -18.70 11.91
CA SER A 15 -10.80 -18.22 11.43
C SER A 15 -11.80 -18.19 12.58
N VAL A 16 -12.53 -17.07 12.69
CA VAL A 16 -13.64 -16.90 13.63
C VAL A 16 -14.86 -16.48 12.84
N ASP A 17 -15.95 -17.24 12.99
CA ASP A 17 -17.23 -16.86 12.43
C ASP A 17 -17.89 -15.84 13.39
N LEU A 18 -18.12 -14.64 12.90
CA LEU A 18 -18.77 -13.57 13.66
C LEU A 18 -20.27 -13.49 13.39
N GLY A 19 -20.83 -14.39 12.55
CA GLY A 19 -22.22 -14.32 12.12
C GLY A 19 -22.54 -13.12 11.21
N LEU A 20 -21.51 -12.44 10.69
CA LEU A 20 -21.67 -11.28 9.82
C LEU A 20 -21.51 -11.69 8.36
N VAL A 21 -22.38 -11.17 7.51
CA VAL A 21 -22.21 -11.30 6.06
C VAL A 21 -21.04 -10.43 5.64
N SER A 22 -20.01 -11.06 5.09
CA SER A 22 -18.81 -10.36 4.60
C SER A 22 -18.51 -10.77 3.17
N TYR A 23 -18.02 -9.83 2.39
CA TYR A 23 -17.58 -10.03 1.02
C TYR A 23 -16.16 -9.51 0.80
N ASN A 24 -15.60 -9.92 -0.33
CA ASN A 24 -14.28 -9.44 -0.74
C ASN A 24 -14.34 -7.94 -1.05
N PHE A 25 -13.43 -7.21 -0.44
CA PHE A 25 -13.11 -5.84 -0.80
C PHE A 25 -11.84 -5.83 -1.66
N ARG A 26 -11.61 -4.80 -2.46
CA ARG A 26 -10.40 -4.66 -3.28
C ARG A 26 -9.16 -4.92 -2.43
N THR A 27 -8.19 -5.71 -2.94
CA THR A 27 -6.97 -6.20 -2.25
C THR A 27 -7.16 -7.34 -1.24
N THR A 28 -8.29 -7.94 -1.19
CA THR A 28 -8.67 -9.17 -0.46
C THR A 28 -7.66 -9.63 0.61
N GLY A 29 -7.71 -9.03 1.81
CA GLY A 29 -6.82 -9.35 2.94
C GLY A 29 -5.40 -8.80 2.85
N CYS A 30 -4.98 -8.22 1.73
CA CYS A 30 -3.64 -7.64 1.59
C CYS A 30 -3.51 -6.29 2.30
N ASN A 31 -4.59 -5.51 2.42
CA ASN A 31 -4.56 -4.19 3.06
C ASN A 31 -4.10 -4.27 4.51
N GLN A 32 -4.81 -5.06 5.31
CA GLN A 32 -4.50 -5.22 6.74
C GLN A 32 -3.11 -5.82 6.94
N ASN A 33 -2.73 -6.79 6.12
CA ASN A 33 -1.42 -7.41 6.21
C ASN A 33 -0.29 -6.44 5.85
N CYS A 34 -0.45 -5.65 4.79
CA CYS A 34 0.52 -4.62 4.41
C CYS A 34 0.65 -3.58 5.52
N PHE A 35 -0.45 -3.02 5.99
CA PHE A 35 -0.46 -2.04 7.07
C PHE A 35 0.26 -2.56 8.32
N VAL A 36 -0.08 -3.76 8.79
CA VAL A 36 0.55 -4.33 10.00
C VAL A 36 2.03 -4.60 9.79
N ILE A 37 2.41 -5.19 8.65
CA ILE A 37 3.81 -5.50 8.36
C ILE A 37 4.64 -4.22 8.28
N GLU A 38 4.20 -3.25 7.50
CA GLU A 38 4.95 -2.01 7.29
C GLU A 38 5.06 -1.18 8.59
N SER A 39 3.98 -1.13 9.40
CA SER A 39 4.01 -0.48 10.72
C SER A 39 4.98 -1.16 11.68
N VAL A 40 5.03 -2.50 11.72
CA VAL A 40 6.00 -3.24 12.55
C VAL A 40 7.43 -2.99 12.09
N ILE A 41 7.66 -2.88 10.78
CA ILE A 41 9.00 -2.55 10.24
C ILE A 41 9.39 -1.13 10.64
N ASP A 42 8.48 -0.16 10.63
CA ASP A 42 8.75 1.21 11.09
C ASP A 42 9.06 1.27 12.59
N GLU A 43 8.30 0.54 13.42
CA GLU A 43 8.61 0.43 14.84
C GLU A 43 9.98 -0.21 15.08
N ALA A 44 10.33 -1.23 14.32
CA ALA A 44 11.63 -1.90 14.43
C ALA A 44 12.77 -0.96 14.01
N ALA A 45 12.62 -0.21 12.92
CA ALA A 45 13.57 0.80 12.48
C ALA A 45 13.78 1.89 13.54
N SER A 46 12.68 2.41 14.10
CA SER A 46 12.71 3.40 15.18
C SER A 46 13.43 2.89 16.43
N LYS A 47 13.15 1.65 16.87
CA LYS A 47 13.83 1.03 18.01
C LYS A 47 15.31 0.80 17.72
N ALA A 48 15.67 0.47 16.49
CA ALA A 48 17.04 0.32 16.05
C ALA A 48 17.77 1.66 15.83
N LYS A 49 17.04 2.78 15.82
CA LYS A 49 17.53 4.13 15.47
C LYS A 49 18.16 4.17 14.08
N ILE A 50 17.55 3.47 13.15
CA ILE A 50 17.93 3.41 11.74
C ILE A 50 16.80 4.07 10.93
N ASP A 51 17.17 4.79 9.87
CA ASP A 51 16.21 5.36 8.93
C ASP A 51 15.25 4.28 8.38
N PRO A 52 13.94 4.54 8.26
CA PRO A 52 12.96 3.56 7.78
C PRO A 52 13.26 2.99 6.39
N ILE A 53 13.81 3.81 5.47
CA ILE A 53 14.23 3.34 4.14
C ILE A 53 15.45 2.43 4.28
N ASP A 54 16.50 2.87 4.98
CA ASP A 54 17.72 2.10 5.16
C ASP A 54 17.45 0.76 5.84
N TYR A 55 16.56 0.76 6.85
CA TYR A 55 16.17 -0.48 7.54
C TYR A 55 15.50 -1.47 6.58
N ARG A 56 14.59 -1.00 5.72
CA ARG A 56 13.97 -1.82 4.68
C ARG A 56 14.97 -2.32 3.64
N LEU A 57 15.89 -1.47 3.20
CA LEU A 57 16.94 -1.85 2.24
C LEU A 57 17.84 -2.95 2.81
N MET A 58 18.18 -2.90 4.11
CA MET A 58 18.92 -3.98 4.78
C MET A 58 18.17 -5.32 4.73
N LEU A 59 16.85 -5.30 4.94
CA LEU A 59 15.99 -6.48 4.92
C LEU A 59 15.70 -6.98 3.48
N LEU A 60 15.86 -6.12 2.47
CA LEU A 60 15.60 -6.43 1.06
C LEU A 60 16.85 -6.78 0.26
N LYS A 61 18.02 -6.88 0.89
CA LYS A 61 19.31 -7.09 0.20
C LYS A 61 19.36 -8.29 -0.75
N ASN A 62 18.55 -9.32 -0.50
CA ASN A 62 18.45 -10.51 -1.34
C ASN A 62 17.32 -10.43 -2.35
N ASN A 63 16.55 -9.33 -2.35
CA ASN A 63 15.43 -9.09 -3.26
C ASN A 63 15.68 -7.83 -4.08
N GLN A 64 16.54 -7.97 -5.10
CA GLN A 64 17.04 -6.84 -5.90
C GLN A 64 15.94 -5.99 -6.53
N ARG A 65 14.83 -6.62 -6.94
CA ARG A 65 13.71 -5.93 -7.57
C ARG A 65 13.04 -4.94 -6.61
N HIS A 66 12.69 -5.40 -5.40
CA HIS A 66 12.12 -4.57 -4.34
C HIS A 66 13.11 -3.53 -3.82
N HIS A 67 14.37 -3.94 -3.62
CA HIS A 67 15.44 -3.06 -3.17
C HIS A 67 15.63 -1.87 -4.12
N SER A 68 15.73 -2.14 -5.43
CA SER A 68 15.90 -1.08 -6.43
C SER A 68 14.69 -0.16 -6.52
N LEU A 69 13.47 -0.72 -6.43
CA LEU A 69 12.24 0.07 -6.45
C LEU A 69 12.20 1.05 -5.28
N LEU A 70 12.44 0.56 -4.07
CA LEU A 70 12.45 1.36 -2.84
C LEU A 70 13.52 2.44 -2.87
N LYS A 71 14.74 2.11 -3.27
CA LYS A 71 15.84 3.08 -3.39
C LYS A 71 15.51 4.19 -4.38
N ASN A 72 14.92 3.83 -5.53
CA ASN A 72 14.60 4.81 -6.56
C ASN A 72 13.48 5.76 -6.11
N ILE A 73 12.43 5.26 -5.44
CA ILE A 73 11.37 6.15 -4.97
C ILE A 73 11.86 7.07 -3.85
N ALA A 74 12.75 6.62 -2.97
CA ALA A 74 13.35 7.46 -1.94
C ALA A 74 14.08 8.67 -2.54
N ASN A 75 14.85 8.43 -3.61
CA ASN A 75 15.55 9.50 -4.34
C ASN A 75 14.56 10.45 -5.03
N ASP A 76 13.55 9.90 -5.72
CA ASP A 76 12.58 10.69 -6.49
C ASP A 76 11.71 11.58 -5.58
N SER A 77 11.45 11.13 -4.36
CA SER A 77 10.59 11.82 -3.38
C SER A 77 11.36 12.74 -2.43
N ASN A 78 12.67 12.92 -2.63
CA ASN A 78 13.54 13.68 -1.72
C ASN A 78 13.34 13.25 -0.26
N TRP A 79 13.49 11.95 0.03
CA TRP A 79 13.23 11.37 1.36
C TRP A 79 13.99 12.09 2.47
N ASP A 80 15.24 12.43 2.24
CA ASP A 80 16.15 13.05 3.21
C ASP A 80 15.88 14.55 3.45
N GLU A 81 14.86 15.12 2.82
CA GLU A 81 14.51 16.52 3.01
C GLU A 81 14.01 16.77 4.44
N ASN A 82 14.58 17.81 5.08
CA ASN A 82 14.11 18.23 6.39
C ASN A 82 12.74 18.90 6.29
N LEU A 83 11.77 18.33 6.97
CA LEU A 83 10.41 18.85 7.03
C LEU A 83 10.22 19.79 8.23
N GLU A 84 9.31 20.73 8.08
CA GLU A 84 8.88 21.61 9.19
C GLU A 84 8.11 20.81 10.26
N SER A 85 8.02 21.38 11.46
CA SER A 85 7.24 20.79 12.55
C SER A 85 5.76 20.64 12.17
N GLY A 86 5.22 19.46 12.37
CA GLY A 86 3.85 19.10 11.98
C GLY A 86 3.78 18.34 10.64
N TYR A 87 4.87 18.27 9.89
CA TYR A 87 4.97 17.47 8.68
C TYR A 87 5.73 16.17 8.92
N GLY A 88 5.43 15.14 8.13
CA GLY A 88 6.13 13.86 8.17
C GLY A 88 6.03 13.11 6.85
N LYS A 89 6.95 12.19 6.63
CA LYS A 89 6.92 11.24 5.51
C LYS A 89 6.82 9.82 6.04
N GLY A 90 6.02 9.01 5.38
CA GLY A 90 5.93 7.56 5.62
C GLY A 90 6.24 6.80 4.35
N VAL A 91 6.76 5.58 4.49
CA VAL A 91 7.13 4.71 3.37
C VAL A 91 6.56 3.31 3.56
N ALA A 92 6.02 2.74 2.49
CA ALA A 92 5.61 1.34 2.46
C ALA A 92 5.91 0.70 1.11
N ILE A 93 6.08 -0.63 1.14
CA ILE A 93 6.24 -1.45 -0.06
C ILE A 93 5.25 -2.61 -0.02
N ASN A 94 4.62 -2.88 -1.14
CA ASN A 94 3.67 -3.97 -1.27
C ASN A 94 3.96 -4.80 -2.53
N GLU A 95 3.67 -6.09 -2.41
CA GLU A 95 3.73 -7.04 -3.51
C GLU A 95 2.36 -7.68 -3.69
N PHE A 96 1.88 -7.73 -4.91
CA PHE A 96 0.67 -8.45 -5.26
C PHE A 96 0.95 -9.49 -6.33
N MET A 97 0.78 -10.76 -5.96
CA MET A 97 1.03 -11.91 -6.84
C MET A 97 -0.28 -12.45 -7.38
N VAL A 98 -0.40 -12.53 -8.68
CA VAL A 98 -1.48 -13.24 -9.35
C VAL A 98 -0.99 -14.63 -9.75
N LYS A 99 -1.56 -15.66 -9.14
CA LYS A 99 -1.32 -17.04 -9.55
C LYS A 99 -2.29 -17.39 -10.67
N ASN A 100 -1.77 -17.80 -11.80
CA ASN A 100 -2.61 -18.34 -12.86
C ASN A 100 -3.10 -19.73 -12.47
N THR A 101 -4.35 -19.83 -12.01
CA THR A 101 -4.98 -21.11 -11.64
C THR A 101 -5.76 -21.75 -12.77
N SER A 102 -5.79 -21.16 -13.97
CA SER A 102 -6.55 -21.66 -15.13
C SER A 102 -5.79 -22.80 -15.78
N LYS A 103 -6.22 -24.02 -15.55
CA LYS A 103 -5.84 -25.18 -16.38
C LYS A 103 -6.27 -24.89 -17.82
N GLY A 104 -5.32 -24.65 -18.75
CA GLY A 104 -5.58 -24.52 -20.16
C GLY A 104 -5.32 -23.16 -20.82
N ARG A 105 -4.86 -22.15 -20.09
CA ARG A 105 -4.27 -20.92 -20.66
C ARG A 105 -2.80 -20.89 -20.27
N ASP A 106 -2.08 -21.76 -20.92
CA ASP A 106 -0.66 -21.94 -20.72
C ASP A 106 0.08 -20.65 -21.10
N ASN A 107 1.03 -20.26 -20.29
CA ASN A 107 2.14 -19.35 -20.51
C ASN A 107 2.12 -17.98 -19.81
N PHE A 108 1.13 -17.61 -19.04
CA PHE A 108 1.31 -16.51 -18.07
C PHE A 108 1.63 -17.13 -16.72
N GLY A 109 2.91 -17.38 -16.46
CA GLY A 109 3.38 -17.83 -15.16
C GLY A 109 2.92 -16.94 -14.02
N GLU A 110 3.42 -17.16 -12.81
CA GLU A 110 3.18 -16.25 -11.68
C GLU A 110 3.65 -14.84 -12.10
N ALA A 111 2.72 -13.89 -12.10
CA ALA A 111 3.00 -12.50 -12.39
C ALA A 111 2.86 -11.68 -11.13
N THR A 112 3.90 -10.92 -10.80
CA THR A 112 3.97 -10.15 -9.57
C THR A 112 4.17 -8.68 -9.89
N SER A 113 3.28 -7.84 -9.37
CA SER A 113 3.48 -6.39 -9.31
C SER A 113 4.04 -5.99 -7.96
N ILE A 114 4.93 -5.02 -7.97
CA ILE A 114 5.52 -4.43 -6.77
C ILE A 114 5.26 -2.93 -6.80
N VAL A 115 4.85 -2.40 -5.67
CA VAL A 115 4.59 -0.97 -5.50
C VAL A 115 5.31 -0.48 -4.27
N ALA A 116 6.04 0.62 -4.41
CA ALA A 116 6.56 1.38 -3.29
C ALA A 116 5.90 2.76 -3.29
N MET A 117 5.54 3.25 -2.12
CA MET A 117 4.93 4.57 -1.93
C MET A 117 5.61 5.34 -0.82
N ILE A 118 5.67 6.65 -1.01
CA ILE A 118 6.02 7.61 0.03
C ILE A 118 4.87 8.61 0.12
N ALA A 119 4.29 8.73 1.31
CA ALA A 119 3.25 9.69 1.60
C ALA A 119 3.82 10.82 2.46
N GLU A 120 3.53 12.07 2.08
CA GLU A 120 3.80 13.25 2.88
C GLU A 120 2.53 13.72 3.55
N ILE A 121 2.59 13.88 4.85
CA ILE A 121 1.45 14.24 5.69
C ILE A 121 1.71 15.51 6.48
N GLU A 122 0.63 16.18 6.83
CA GLU A 122 0.60 17.29 7.78
C GLU A 122 -0.35 16.95 8.92
N ILE A 123 0.09 17.20 10.14
CA ILE A 123 -0.78 17.19 11.33
C ILE A 123 -1.02 18.63 11.76
N SER A 124 -2.22 19.12 11.53
CA SER A 124 -2.61 20.47 11.92
C SER A 124 -2.54 20.66 13.44
N LYS A 125 -2.48 21.91 13.92
CA LYS A 125 -2.52 22.27 15.35
C LYS A 125 -3.75 21.73 16.09
N LYS A 126 -4.80 21.34 15.35
CA LYS A 126 -6.04 20.73 15.89
C LYS A 126 -6.01 19.20 15.86
N GLY A 127 -4.86 18.59 15.54
CA GLY A 127 -4.70 17.14 15.45
C GLY A 127 -5.33 16.51 14.20
N ARG A 128 -5.68 17.30 13.18
CA ARG A 128 -6.22 16.77 11.93
C ARG A 128 -5.09 16.34 11.02
N LEU A 129 -5.13 15.07 10.58
CA LEU A 129 -4.24 14.53 9.56
C LEU A 129 -4.70 14.97 8.16
N VAL A 130 -3.77 15.42 7.36
CA VAL A 130 -3.94 15.74 5.95
C VAL A 130 -2.82 15.03 5.18
N ILE A 131 -3.16 14.35 4.11
CA ILE A 131 -2.17 13.78 3.19
C ILE A 131 -1.98 14.82 2.09
N ASN A 132 -0.77 15.37 1.98
CA ASN A 132 -0.46 16.44 1.03
C ASN A 132 0.00 15.87 -0.32
N LYS A 133 0.82 14.82 -0.26
CA LYS A 133 1.45 14.25 -1.44
C LYS A 133 1.60 12.73 -1.30
N VAL A 134 1.49 12.03 -2.43
CA VAL A 134 1.80 10.60 -2.54
C VAL A 134 2.66 10.39 -3.77
N ASP A 135 3.89 10.00 -3.57
CA ASP A 135 4.76 9.50 -4.63
C ASP A 135 4.62 7.97 -4.71
N CYS A 136 4.37 7.44 -5.90
CA CYS A 136 4.13 6.03 -6.14
C CYS A 136 5.03 5.52 -7.27
N LYS A 137 5.76 4.46 -7.02
CA LYS A 137 6.57 3.78 -8.03
C LYS A 137 6.10 2.34 -8.20
N ILE A 138 5.83 1.95 -9.46
CA ILE A 138 5.20 0.68 -9.82
C ILE A 138 6.11 -0.11 -10.75
N ASP A 139 6.37 -1.36 -10.40
CA ASP A 139 6.89 -2.37 -11.31
C ASP A 139 5.80 -3.43 -11.55
N CYS A 140 5.10 -3.31 -12.65
CA CYS A 140 4.04 -4.24 -13.08
C CYS A 140 4.48 -5.18 -14.21
N GLY A 141 5.79 -5.34 -14.43
CA GLY A 141 6.29 -6.02 -15.62
C GLY A 141 6.10 -5.14 -16.87
N ILE A 142 5.83 -5.76 -18.01
CA ILE A 142 5.54 -5.06 -19.25
C ILE A 142 4.29 -4.20 -19.07
N CYS A 143 4.46 -2.89 -19.20
CA CYS A 143 3.36 -1.94 -19.16
C CYS A 143 2.79 -1.75 -20.58
N VAL A 144 1.61 -2.32 -20.84
CA VAL A 144 0.97 -2.28 -22.17
C VAL A 144 0.37 -0.90 -22.44
N ASN A 145 -0.27 -0.30 -21.42
CA ASN A 145 -0.87 1.03 -21.55
C ASN A 145 -0.56 1.86 -20.30
N PRO A 146 0.46 2.74 -20.34
CA PRO A 146 0.86 3.55 -19.20
C PRO A 146 -0.27 4.42 -18.63
N ASN A 147 -1.09 5.02 -19.46
CA ASN A 147 -2.18 5.90 -19.00
C ASN A 147 -3.22 5.13 -18.19
N GLN A 148 -3.56 3.91 -18.59
CA GLN A 148 -4.47 3.05 -17.84
C GLN A 148 -3.86 2.59 -16.51
N VAL A 149 -2.56 2.28 -16.48
CA VAL A 149 -1.85 1.93 -15.25
C VAL A 149 -1.88 3.11 -14.27
N ILE A 150 -1.58 4.32 -14.74
CA ILE A 150 -1.62 5.55 -13.94
C ILE A 150 -3.02 5.76 -13.38
N SER A 151 -4.05 5.80 -14.21
CA SER A 151 -5.43 6.01 -13.77
C SER A 151 -5.90 4.96 -12.77
N GLN A 152 -5.49 3.70 -12.96
CA GLN A 152 -5.80 2.62 -12.03
C GLN A 152 -5.09 2.80 -10.68
N ALA A 153 -3.85 3.29 -10.70
CA ALA A 153 -3.10 3.57 -9.50
C ALA A 153 -3.66 4.77 -8.73
N GLU A 154 -3.98 5.88 -9.39
CA GLU A 154 -4.64 7.04 -8.79
C GLU A 154 -5.94 6.64 -8.07
N GLY A 155 -6.81 5.89 -8.76
CA GLY A 155 -8.06 5.38 -8.17
C GLY A 155 -7.82 4.45 -6.97
N GLY A 156 -6.77 3.61 -7.03
CA GLY A 156 -6.39 2.71 -5.93
C GLY A 156 -5.85 3.45 -4.72
N ILE A 157 -5.00 4.45 -4.92
CA ILE A 157 -4.47 5.32 -3.86
C ILE A 157 -5.62 6.06 -3.17
N MET A 158 -6.53 6.67 -3.94
CA MET A 158 -7.70 7.35 -3.37
C MET A 158 -8.60 6.41 -2.58
N MET A 159 -8.75 5.16 -3.02
CA MET A 159 -9.48 4.16 -2.27
C MET A 159 -8.79 3.80 -0.95
N GLY A 160 -7.46 3.62 -0.94
CA GLY A 160 -6.69 3.39 0.27
C GLY A 160 -6.81 4.55 1.27
N ILE A 161 -6.70 5.79 0.79
CA ILE A 161 -6.91 7.00 1.62
C ILE A 161 -8.33 7.04 2.21
N SER A 162 -9.32 6.68 1.40
CA SER A 162 -10.72 6.64 1.85
C SER A 162 -10.91 5.62 2.96
N MET A 163 -10.39 4.41 2.79
CA MET A 163 -10.43 3.33 3.78
C MET A 163 -9.73 3.73 5.09
N LEU A 164 -8.57 4.39 4.99
CA LEU A 164 -7.79 4.78 6.17
C LEU A 164 -8.47 5.88 6.99
N LEU A 165 -9.04 6.89 6.33
CA LEU A 165 -9.44 8.14 6.99
C LEU A 165 -10.95 8.30 7.18
N ASN A 166 -11.78 7.55 6.48
CA ASN A 166 -13.21 7.84 6.43
C ASN A 166 -14.11 6.62 6.58
N GLU A 167 -13.72 5.46 6.05
CA GLU A 167 -14.62 4.31 5.93
C GLU A 167 -14.66 3.51 7.23
N GLU A 168 -15.80 3.55 7.90
CA GLU A 168 -15.99 2.81 9.15
C GLU A 168 -17.43 2.28 9.22
N ILE A 169 -17.58 0.99 9.59
CA ILE A 169 -18.85 0.38 9.96
C ILE A 169 -18.82 0.10 11.46
N THR A 170 -19.79 0.66 12.17
CA THR A 170 -19.93 0.50 13.61
C THR A 170 -21.17 -0.31 13.95
N PHE A 171 -21.18 -0.91 15.12
CA PHE A 171 -22.27 -1.77 15.59
C PHE A 171 -22.80 -1.30 16.93
N GLU A 172 -24.12 -1.21 17.05
CA GLU A 172 -24.81 -0.99 18.31
C GLU A 172 -25.89 -2.06 18.50
N ASN A 173 -25.92 -2.70 19.67
CA ASN A 173 -26.86 -3.76 20.01
C ASN A 173 -26.95 -4.90 18.97
N GLY A 174 -25.82 -5.24 18.33
CA GLY A 174 -25.75 -6.29 17.32
C GLY A 174 -26.23 -5.88 15.93
N MET A 175 -26.55 -4.61 15.71
CA MET A 175 -26.98 -4.07 14.42
C MET A 175 -25.95 -3.06 13.89
N VAL A 176 -25.82 -3.00 12.56
CA VAL A 176 -25.02 -1.99 11.87
C VAL A 176 -25.66 -0.61 12.07
N VAL A 177 -24.85 0.37 12.46
CA VAL A 177 -25.32 1.77 12.67
C VAL A 177 -25.49 2.47 11.33
N GLN A 178 -24.55 2.31 10.42
CA GLN A 178 -24.60 2.95 9.09
C GLN A 178 -25.71 2.30 8.26
N SER A 179 -26.66 3.10 7.83
CA SER A 179 -27.86 2.64 7.13
C SER A 179 -27.89 3.00 5.65
N ASN A 180 -27.14 4.02 5.23
CA ASN A 180 -27.14 4.52 3.86
C ASN A 180 -25.85 5.27 3.52
N TYR A 181 -25.71 5.74 2.28
CA TYR A 181 -24.54 6.46 1.76
C TYR A 181 -24.28 7.83 2.40
N ASP A 182 -25.21 8.43 3.08
CA ASP A 182 -25.06 9.70 3.80
C ASP A 182 -24.35 9.53 5.15
N ASP A 183 -24.43 8.36 5.77
CA ASP A 183 -23.77 8.05 7.03
C ASP A 183 -22.49 7.17 6.87
N TYR A 184 -22.31 6.47 5.75
CA TYR A 184 -21.07 5.82 5.36
C TYR A 184 -20.20 6.79 4.55
N LYS A 185 -19.17 7.31 5.16
CA LYS A 185 -18.36 8.39 4.57
C LYS A 185 -17.19 7.84 3.76
N ILE A 186 -16.97 8.44 2.59
CA ILE A 186 -15.83 8.17 1.71
C ILE A 186 -15.00 9.43 1.49
N ALA A 187 -13.77 9.28 0.98
CA ALA A 187 -12.95 10.42 0.57
C ALA A 187 -13.65 11.21 -0.55
N LYS A 188 -13.47 12.52 -0.54
CA LYS A 188 -14.05 13.46 -1.53
C LYS A 188 -12.91 14.12 -2.32
N MET A 189 -13.22 14.67 -3.50
CA MET A 189 -12.27 15.40 -4.35
C MET A 189 -11.39 16.40 -3.58
N LYS A 190 -11.95 17.11 -2.62
CA LYS A 190 -11.21 18.08 -1.79
C LYS A 190 -10.15 17.44 -0.86
N ASN A 191 -10.16 16.13 -0.72
CA ASN A 191 -9.20 15.36 0.09
C ASN A 191 -8.14 14.68 -0.77
N THR A 192 -8.15 14.91 -2.09
CA THR A 192 -7.18 14.34 -3.00
C THR A 192 -5.83 15.02 -2.81
N PRO A 193 -4.78 14.28 -2.44
CA PRO A 193 -3.42 14.81 -2.40
C PRO A 193 -2.87 15.03 -3.81
N GLU A 194 -1.70 15.65 -3.90
CA GLU A 194 -0.87 15.54 -5.10
C GLU A 194 -0.43 14.07 -5.26
N ILE A 195 -0.68 13.46 -6.42
CA ILE A 195 -0.31 12.06 -6.68
C ILE A 195 0.66 12.01 -7.86
N ASN A 196 1.87 11.54 -7.61
CA ASN A 196 2.92 11.36 -8.61
C ASN A 196 3.19 9.88 -8.82
N ILE A 197 2.95 9.38 -10.04
CA ILE A 197 3.11 7.97 -10.37
C ILE A 197 4.22 7.79 -11.41
N SER A 198 5.14 6.90 -11.10
CA SER A 198 6.19 6.47 -12.03
C SER A 198 6.16 4.95 -12.23
N ILE A 199 6.31 4.52 -13.49
CA ILE A 199 6.28 3.10 -13.88
C ILE A 199 7.69 2.67 -14.25
N VAL A 200 8.16 1.58 -13.67
CA VAL A 200 9.46 0.99 -13.99
C VAL A 200 9.39 0.30 -15.34
N LYS A 201 10.37 0.56 -16.20
CA LYS A 201 10.52 -0.17 -17.45
C LYS A 201 10.99 -1.59 -17.14
N SER A 202 10.21 -2.58 -17.53
CA SER A 202 10.46 -4.00 -17.24
C SER A 202 10.17 -4.87 -18.45
N SER A 203 10.85 -6.01 -18.53
CA SER A 203 10.60 -7.07 -19.52
C SER A 203 9.92 -8.31 -18.93
N LEU A 204 9.56 -8.26 -17.65
CA LEU A 204 8.86 -9.34 -16.96
C LEU A 204 7.41 -9.44 -17.45
N SER A 205 6.78 -10.58 -17.22
CA SER A 205 5.36 -10.79 -17.53
C SER A 205 4.50 -9.69 -16.92
N PRO A 206 3.49 -9.17 -17.66
CA PRO A 206 2.60 -8.13 -17.14
C PRO A 206 1.80 -8.65 -15.95
N ALA A 207 1.69 -7.83 -14.92
CA ALA A 207 0.99 -8.13 -13.67
C ALA A 207 -0.11 -7.10 -13.38
N GLY A 208 -1.09 -7.49 -12.55
CA GLY A 208 -2.19 -6.61 -12.14
C GLY A 208 -1.71 -5.49 -11.23
N VAL A 209 -2.24 -4.29 -11.42
CA VAL A 209 -1.90 -3.10 -10.64
C VAL A 209 -2.99 -2.74 -9.63
N ALA A 210 -4.22 -3.15 -9.91
CA ALA A 210 -5.41 -2.70 -9.21
C ALA A 210 -5.34 -2.87 -7.68
N GLU A 211 -4.81 -3.99 -7.23
CA GLU A 211 -4.76 -4.35 -5.80
C GLU A 211 -3.48 -3.86 -5.13
N ALA A 212 -2.36 -3.90 -5.85
CA ALA A 212 -1.04 -3.61 -5.29
C ALA A 212 -0.91 -2.18 -4.73
N VAL A 213 -1.64 -1.23 -5.32
CA VAL A 213 -1.55 0.22 -5.05
C VAL A 213 -2.43 0.72 -3.91
N VAL A 214 -3.33 -0.10 -3.37
CA VAL A 214 -4.29 0.36 -2.34
C VAL A 214 -3.63 0.41 -0.95
N ALA A 215 -2.97 -0.66 -0.57
CA ALA A 215 -2.44 -0.84 0.78
C ALA A 215 -1.26 0.08 1.16
N PRO A 216 -0.29 0.35 0.29
CA PRO A 216 0.92 1.08 0.69
C PRO A 216 0.69 2.55 1.07
N VAL A 217 -0.47 3.12 0.76
CA VAL A 217 -0.80 4.51 1.12
C VAL A 217 -1.32 4.63 2.56
N MET A 218 -1.70 3.52 3.17
CA MET A 218 -2.17 3.45 4.56
C MET A 218 -1.01 3.50 5.55
#